data_2b4ab6dc5b343b87e94239939735fd8b
#
_entry.id   2b4ab6dc5b343b87e94239939735fd8b
#
_cell.length_a   1.000
_cell.length_b   1.000
_cell.length_c   1.000
_cell.angle_alpha   90.00
_cell.angle_beta   90.00
_cell.angle_gamma   90.00
#
_symmetry.space_group_name_H-M   'P 1'
#
loop_
_entity.id
_entity.type
_entity.pdbx_description
1 polymer ?
#
loop_
_entity_poly.entity_id
_entity_poly.type
_entity_poly.pdbx_seq_one_letter_code
_entity_poly.pdbx_strand_id
1 'polypeptide(L)'
;MLTLTLRHCRFLVLALALSTGGDLLADLCDDYARVIDAHISTLRVVEKRANAVIDSRQAVEVINQYVDEMINWRRVMAPLDRAVFELDQGNVENAPPLCQKAIERFNFFAKEDLDLAERLGELLVKYINDPSVVAAWRRMQDLPHR
;
A
#
# COMPACT_ATOMS: atom_id res chain seq x y z
N MET A 1 -34.38 -9.25 -14.89
CA MET A 1 -34.27 -10.36 -13.95
C MET A 1 -33.06 -11.18 -14.33
N LEU A 2 -31.95 -10.97 -13.63
CA LEU A 2 -30.83 -11.95 -13.41
C LEU A 2 -29.69 -11.18 -12.79
N THR A 3 -29.87 -10.84 -11.51
CA THR A 3 -28.78 -10.42 -10.61
C THR A 3 -28.19 -11.70 -9.99
N LEU A 4 -27.44 -12.46 -10.74
CA LEU A 4 -26.66 -13.58 -10.21
C LEU A 4 -25.21 -13.13 -10.10
N THR A 5 -24.90 -12.37 -9.05
CA THR A 5 -23.98 -12.78 -7.99
C THR A 5 -22.54 -12.98 -8.38
N LEU A 6 -21.82 -11.84 -8.43
CA LEU A 6 -20.34 -11.77 -8.35
C LEU A 6 -19.76 -12.48 -7.10
N ARG A 7 -20.61 -12.97 -6.20
CA ARG A 7 -20.21 -13.67 -4.96
C ARG A 7 -19.77 -15.13 -5.20
N HIS A 8 -20.21 -15.78 -6.28
CA HIS A 8 -19.88 -17.19 -6.53
C HIS A 8 -18.58 -17.40 -7.32
N CYS A 9 -18.09 -16.41 -8.05
CA CYS A 9 -16.79 -16.53 -8.72
C CYS A 9 -15.59 -16.58 -7.75
N ARG A 10 -15.71 -16.01 -6.54
CA ARG A 10 -14.60 -16.04 -5.56
C ARG A 10 -14.39 -17.40 -4.92
N PHE A 11 -15.42 -18.24 -4.84
CA PHE A 11 -15.31 -19.58 -4.25
C PHE A 11 -14.91 -20.66 -5.27
N LEU A 12 -15.16 -20.46 -6.56
CA LEU A 12 -14.77 -21.44 -7.58
C LEU A 12 -13.28 -21.39 -7.93
N VAL A 13 -12.63 -20.23 -7.75
CA VAL A 13 -11.18 -20.09 -7.97
C VAL A 13 -10.39 -20.83 -6.87
N LEU A 14 -10.91 -20.89 -5.64
CA LEU A 14 -10.25 -21.61 -4.54
C LEU A 14 -10.35 -23.15 -4.67
N ALA A 15 -11.36 -23.68 -5.35
CA ALA A 15 -11.59 -25.13 -5.43
C ALA A 15 -10.80 -25.81 -6.56
N LEU A 16 -10.36 -25.08 -7.59
CA LEU A 16 -9.55 -25.59 -8.70
C LEU A 16 -8.03 -25.57 -8.43
N ALA A 17 -7.60 -24.93 -7.36
CA ALA A 17 -6.18 -24.68 -7.05
C ALA A 17 -5.47 -25.81 -6.30
N LEU A 18 -6.12 -26.93 -6.02
CA LEU A 18 -5.50 -28.05 -5.29
C LEU A 18 -4.60 -28.94 -6.15
N SER A 19 -4.47 -28.71 -7.46
CA SER A 19 -3.64 -29.53 -8.36
C SER A 19 -2.37 -28.84 -8.90
N THR A 20 -2.19 -27.52 -8.72
CA THR A 20 -1.01 -26.79 -9.24
C THR A 20 -0.60 -25.66 -8.28
N GLY A 21 -0.21 -26.01 -7.06
CA GLY A 21 0.12 -25.02 -6.01
C GLY A 21 1.18 -23.97 -6.41
N GLY A 22 2.03 -24.30 -7.39
CA GLY A 22 3.08 -23.39 -7.87
C GLY A 22 2.55 -22.22 -8.72
N ASP A 23 1.59 -22.49 -9.60
CA ASP A 23 1.05 -21.46 -10.51
C ASP A 23 0.19 -20.43 -9.75
N LEU A 24 -0.60 -20.89 -8.77
CA LEU A 24 -1.42 -20.01 -7.95
C LEU A 24 -0.59 -19.02 -7.11
N LEU A 25 0.52 -19.52 -6.54
CA LEU A 25 1.41 -18.66 -5.75
C LEU A 25 2.11 -17.64 -6.67
N ALA A 26 2.51 -18.06 -7.88
CA ALA A 26 3.11 -17.19 -8.87
C ALA A 26 2.16 -16.05 -9.27
N ASP A 27 0.90 -16.37 -9.58
CA ASP A 27 -0.14 -15.38 -9.93
C ASP A 27 -0.40 -14.41 -8.78
N LEU A 28 -0.46 -14.91 -7.54
CA LEU A 28 -0.67 -14.10 -6.35
C LEU A 28 0.50 -13.12 -6.12
N CYS A 29 1.75 -13.57 -6.31
CA CYS A 29 2.92 -12.73 -6.15
C CYS A 29 3.03 -11.68 -7.26
N ASP A 30 2.58 -12.00 -8.47
CA ASP A 30 2.49 -11.01 -9.56
C ASP A 30 1.42 -9.96 -9.28
N ASP A 31 0.26 -10.36 -8.78
CA ASP A 31 -0.79 -9.44 -8.33
C ASP A 31 -0.29 -8.54 -7.21
N TYR A 32 0.43 -9.10 -6.24
CA TYR A 32 1.06 -8.37 -5.15
C TYR A 32 2.04 -7.31 -5.69
N ALA A 33 2.93 -7.68 -6.59
CA ALA A 33 3.89 -6.77 -7.20
C ALA A 33 3.20 -5.64 -7.99
N ARG A 34 2.12 -5.95 -8.75
CA ARG A 34 1.35 -4.95 -9.49
C ARG A 34 0.67 -3.93 -8.58
N VAL A 35 0.11 -4.38 -7.46
CA VAL A 35 -0.52 -3.48 -6.49
C VAL A 35 0.53 -2.57 -5.86
N ILE A 36 1.71 -3.09 -5.53
CA ILE A 36 2.83 -2.29 -5.02
C ILE A 36 3.26 -1.22 -6.05
N ASP A 37 3.47 -1.60 -7.31
CA ASP A 37 3.88 -0.66 -8.36
C ASP A 37 2.85 0.46 -8.60
N ALA A 38 1.56 0.12 -8.55
CA ALA A 38 0.49 1.10 -8.64
C ALA A 38 0.54 2.09 -7.47
N HIS A 39 0.79 1.60 -6.25
CA HIS A 39 0.86 2.45 -5.07
C HIS A 39 2.11 3.34 -5.06
N ILE A 40 3.28 2.82 -5.45
CA ILE A 40 4.50 3.62 -5.65
C ILE A 40 4.23 4.78 -6.60
N SER A 41 3.51 4.53 -7.69
CA SER A 41 3.15 5.58 -8.65
C SER A 41 2.28 6.67 -8.01
N THR A 42 1.37 6.29 -7.12
CA THR A 42 0.54 7.24 -6.36
C THR A 42 1.36 8.04 -5.35
N LEU A 43 2.27 7.40 -4.61
CA LEU A 43 3.16 8.09 -3.66
C LEU A 43 4.03 9.14 -4.35
N ARG A 44 4.53 8.86 -5.55
CA ARG A 44 5.30 9.84 -6.34
C ARG A 44 4.48 11.06 -6.74
N VAL A 45 3.17 10.90 -6.96
CA VAL A 45 2.28 12.06 -7.19
C VAL A 45 2.16 12.89 -5.92
N VAL A 46 2.00 12.25 -4.75
CA VAL A 46 1.95 12.93 -3.45
C VAL A 46 3.27 13.65 -3.17
N GLU A 47 4.41 13.00 -3.41
CA GLU A 47 5.75 13.60 -3.25
C GLU A 47 5.93 14.83 -4.13
N LYS A 48 5.57 14.73 -5.41
CA LYS A 48 5.63 15.88 -6.33
C LYS A 48 4.79 17.06 -5.81
N ARG A 49 3.62 16.79 -5.25
CA ARG A 49 2.78 17.82 -4.64
C ARG A 49 3.40 18.37 -3.36
N ALA A 50 3.98 17.52 -2.50
CA ALA A 50 4.68 17.94 -1.29
C ALA A 50 5.83 18.90 -1.60
N ASN A 51 6.59 18.62 -2.66
CA ASN A 51 7.69 19.46 -3.13
C ASN A 51 7.23 20.84 -3.68
N ALA A 52 5.97 20.94 -4.10
CA ALA A 52 5.40 22.16 -4.65
C ALA A 52 4.61 23.01 -3.64
N VAL A 53 4.56 22.59 -2.36
CA VAL A 53 3.80 23.28 -1.30
C VAL A 53 4.38 24.66 -1.00
N ILE A 54 3.55 25.70 -1.12
CA ILE A 54 3.90 27.10 -0.85
C ILE A 54 3.19 27.69 0.37
N ASP A 55 2.09 27.11 0.84
CA ASP A 55 1.31 27.57 1.98
C ASP A 55 0.82 26.40 2.87
N SER A 56 0.31 26.76 4.07
CA SER A 56 -0.16 25.77 5.05
C SER A 56 -1.40 25.01 4.57
N ARG A 57 -2.28 25.61 3.78
CA ARG A 57 -3.46 24.93 3.25
C ARG A 57 -3.06 23.79 2.32
N GLN A 58 -2.11 24.04 1.42
CA GLN A 58 -1.56 23.01 0.54
C GLN A 58 -0.84 21.92 1.33
N ALA A 59 -0.14 22.28 2.43
CA ALA A 59 0.47 21.30 3.31
C ALA A 59 -0.59 20.36 3.92
N VAL A 60 -1.70 20.90 4.43
CA VAL A 60 -2.83 20.11 4.95
C VAL A 60 -3.40 19.17 3.88
N GLU A 61 -3.62 19.67 2.67
CA GLU A 61 -4.16 18.87 1.56
C GLU A 61 -3.25 17.69 1.22
N VAL A 62 -1.95 17.91 1.13
CA VAL A 62 -0.98 16.87 0.78
C VAL A 62 -0.82 15.84 1.90
N ILE A 63 -0.74 16.26 3.17
CA ILE A 63 -0.68 15.35 4.32
C ILE A 63 -1.95 14.48 4.37
N ASN A 64 -3.13 15.08 4.20
CA ASN A 64 -4.38 14.32 4.18
C ASN A 64 -4.46 13.36 2.99
N GLN A 65 -3.99 13.77 1.81
CA GLN A 65 -3.91 12.87 0.66
C GLN A 65 -3.04 11.65 0.96
N TYR A 66 -1.86 11.84 1.56
CA TYR A 66 -1.01 10.73 1.97
C TYR A 66 -1.74 9.80 2.95
N VAL A 67 -2.40 10.34 3.97
CA VAL A 67 -3.18 9.54 4.94
C VAL A 67 -4.25 8.69 4.25
N ASP A 68 -5.02 9.29 3.35
CA ASP A 68 -6.09 8.60 2.64
C ASP A 68 -5.54 7.48 1.72
N GLU A 69 -4.39 7.72 1.08
CA GLU A 69 -3.69 6.72 0.26
C GLU A 69 -3.15 5.56 1.12
N MET A 70 -2.59 5.83 2.30
CA MET A 70 -2.11 4.79 3.20
C MET A 70 -3.26 3.95 3.78
N ILE A 71 -4.41 4.55 4.05
CA ILE A 71 -5.63 3.82 4.45
C ILE A 71 -6.10 2.90 3.31
N ASN A 72 -6.13 3.43 2.09
CA ASN A 72 -6.51 2.65 0.91
C ASN A 72 -5.53 1.50 0.64
N TRP A 73 -4.24 1.78 0.70
CA TRP A 73 -3.17 0.79 0.58
C TRP A 73 -3.38 -0.39 1.51
N ARG A 74 -3.54 -0.13 2.81
CA ARG A 74 -3.76 -1.19 3.81
C ARG A 74 -4.99 -2.04 3.52
N ARG A 75 -6.08 -1.39 3.10
CA ARG A 75 -7.31 -2.10 2.73
C ARG A 75 -7.10 -3.05 1.55
N VAL A 76 -6.31 -2.64 0.57
CA VAL A 76 -6.01 -3.45 -0.63
C VAL A 76 -5.01 -4.55 -0.32
N MET A 77 -3.98 -4.23 0.50
CA MET A 77 -2.89 -5.16 0.80
C MET A 77 -3.25 -6.24 1.81
N ALA A 78 -4.06 -5.94 2.83
CA ALA A 78 -4.36 -6.91 3.89
C ALA A 78 -4.84 -8.29 3.41
N PRO A 79 -5.73 -8.42 2.41
CA PRO A 79 -6.10 -9.74 1.89
C PRO A 79 -4.96 -10.42 1.11
N LEU A 80 -4.08 -9.66 0.43
CA LEU A 80 -2.95 -10.19 -0.32
C LEU A 80 -1.85 -10.65 0.63
N ASP A 81 -1.49 -9.84 1.64
CA ASP A 81 -0.53 -10.21 2.68
C ASP A 81 -0.93 -11.52 3.35
N ARG A 82 -2.21 -11.66 3.72
CA ARG A 82 -2.72 -12.88 4.33
C ARG A 82 -2.60 -14.07 3.40
N ALA A 83 -3.00 -13.92 2.14
CA ALA A 83 -2.95 -15.01 1.17
C ALA A 83 -1.51 -15.45 0.88
N VAL A 84 -0.56 -14.51 0.74
CA VAL A 84 0.87 -14.83 0.58
C VAL A 84 1.39 -15.56 1.82
N PHE A 85 1.06 -15.08 3.02
CA PHE A 85 1.50 -15.71 4.27
C PHE A 85 0.93 -17.12 4.43
N GLU A 86 -0.35 -17.34 4.13
CA GLU A 86 -0.98 -18.67 4.22
C GLU A 86 -0.35 -19.67 3.24
N LEU A 87 0.03 -19.22 2.02
CA LEU A 87 0.64 -20.11 1.02
C LEU A 87 2.11 -20.42 1.33
N ASP A 88 2.87 -19.44 1.84
CA ASP A 88 4.30 -19.60 2.12
C ASP A 88 4.58 -20.09 3.55
N GLN A 89 3.56 -20.24 4.40
CA GLN A 89 3.68 -20.60 5.82
C GLN A 89 4.76 -19.78 6.56
N GLY A 90 4.96 -18.55 6.11
CA GLY A 90 5.94 -17.63 6.67
C GLY A 90 7.40 -17.88 6.31
N ASN A 91 7.69 -18.78 5.38
CA ASN A 91 9.05 -19.11 4.97
C ASN A 91 9.51 -18.28 3.75
N VAL A 92 9.78 -17.00 4.00
CA VAL A 92 10.19 -16.02 2.96
C VAL A 92 11.52 -16.40 2.29
N GLU A 93 12.42 -17.08 2.99
CA GLU A 93 13.74 -17.47 2.46
C GLU A 93 13.67 -18.46 1.29
N ASN A 94 12.61 -19.24 1.21
CA ASN A 94 12.37 -20.21 0.13
C ASN A 94 11.30 -19.77 -0.86
N ALA A 95 10.93 -18.48 -0.84
CA ALA A 95 9.91 -17.96 -1.74
C ALA A 95 10.28 -18.19 -3.22
N PRO A 96 9.32 -18.56 -4.08
CA PRO A 96 9.54 -18.66 -5.52
C PRO A 96 10.14 -17.37 -6.12
N PRO A 97 10.89 -17.43 -7.22
CA PRO A 97 11.55 -16.25 -7.81
C PRO A 97 10.60 -15.07 -8.10
N LEU A 98 9.34 -15.34 -8.46
CA LEU A 98 8.32 -14.29 -8.66
C LEU A 98 7.95 -13.60 -7.33
N CYS A 99 7.89 -14.34 -6.25
CA CYS A 99 7.64 -13.78 -4.92
C CYS A 99 8.85 -13.00 -4.40
N GLN A 100 10.07 -13.41 -4.72
CA GLN A 100 11.28 -12.64 -4.41
C GLN A 100 11.23 -11.26 -5.08
N LYS A 101 10.82 -11.18 -6.35
CA LYS A 101 10.62 -9.92 -7.05
C LYS A 101 9.56 -9.03 -6.36
N ALA A 102 8.47 -9.64 -5.88
CA ALA A 102 7.45 -8.90 -5.13
C ALA A 102 8.00 -8.35 -3.80
N ILE A 103 8.84 -9.12 -3.10
CA ILE A 103 9.54 -8.69 -1.88
C ILE A 103 10.49 -7.53 -2.17
N GLU A 104 11.26 -7.60 -3.25
CA GLU A 104 12.14 -6.51 -3.69
C GLU A 104 11.35 -5.23 -3.97
N ARG A 105 10.20 -5.35 -4.62
CA ARG A 105 9.29 -4.22 -4.86
C ARG A 105 8.72 -3.65 -3.56
N PHE A 106 8.38 -4.49 -2.61
CA PHE A 106 7.92 -4.05 -1.30
C PHE A 106 9.02 -3.30 -0.53
N ASN A 107 10.26 -3.78 -0.56
CA ASN A 107 11.38 -3.10 0.06
C ASN A 107 11.65 -1.74 -0.59
N PHE A 108 11.52 -1.66 -1.91
CA PHE A 108 11.60 -0.39 -2.62
C PHE A 108 10.49 0.56 -2.21
N PHE A 109 9.24 0.08 -2.16
CA PHE A 109 8.10 0.85 -1.67
C PHE A 109 8.33 1.37 -0.25
N ALA A 110 8.80 0.53 0.67
CA ALA A 110 9.04 0.93 2.05
C ALA A 110 10.03 2.09 2.15
N LYS A 111 11.03 2.13 1.27
CA LYS A 111 11.98 3.24 1.18
C LYS A 111 11.32 4.52 0.65
N GLU A 112 10.60 4.45 -0.47
CA GLU A 112 9.87 5.60 -1.05
C GLU A 112 8.86 6.18 -0.05
N ASP A 113 8.18 5.33 0.71
CA ASP A 113 7.24 5.74 1.74
C ASP A 113 7.93 6.47 2.91
N LEU A 114 9.09 5.98 3.35
CA LEU A 114 9.89 6.62 4.40
C LEU A 114 10.40 8.00 3.94
N ASP A 115 10.94 8.08 2.74
CA ASP A 115 11.45 9.34 2.18
C ASP A 115 10.33 10.39 2.07
N LEU A 116 9.12 9.95 1.66
CA LEU A 116 7.95 10.83 1.61
C LEU A 116 7.47 11.25 3.01
N ALA A 117 7.44 10.33 3.97
CA ALA A 117 7.06 10.64 5.35
C ALA A 117 8.00 11.67 5.98
N GLU A 118 9.32 11.58 5.72
CA GLU A 118 10.31 12.58 6.13
C GLU A 118 10.00 13.94 5.51
N ARG A 119 9.70 13.96 4.21
CA ARG A 119 9.34 15.19 3.50
C ARG A 119 8.07 15.85 4.05
N LEU A 120 7.06 15.06 4.40
CA LEU A 120 5.85 15.57 5.05
C LEU A 120 6.16 16.10 6.47
N GLY A 121 7.13 15.50 7.17
CA GLY A 121 7.65 16.01 8.44
C GLY A 121 8.27 17.39 8.31
N GLU A 122 9.01 17.66 7.23
CA GLU A 122 9.54 19.01 6.95
C GLU A 122 8.42 20.06 6.76
N LEU A 123 7.30 19.66 6.10
CA LEU A 123 6.14 20.54 5.95
C LEU A 123 5.48 20.84 7.32
N LEU A 124 5.38 19.84 8.22
CA LEU A 124 4.93 20.07 9.59
C LEU A 124 5.81 21.11 10.28
N VAL A 125 7.13 20.95 10.23
CA VAL A 125 8.07 21.88 10.88
C VAL A 125 7.93 23.28 10.30
N LYS A 126 7.82 23.39 8.97
CA LYS A 126 7.68 24.67 8.27
C LYS A 126 6.40 25.43 8.66
N TYR A 127 5.32 24.72 8.88
CA TYR A 127 4.00 25.28 9.15
C TYR A 127 3.47 24.91 10.55
N ILE A 128 4.35 24.68 11.51
CA ILE A 128 4.03 24.18 12.87
C ILE A 128 3.06 25.09 13.64
N ASN A 129 3.04 26.38 13.30
CA ASN A 129 2.15 27.36 13.95
C ASN A 129 0.71 27.32 13.38
N ASP A 130 0.43 26.55 12.33
CA ASP A 130 -0.91 26.37 11.80
C ASP A 130 -1.56 25.13 12.44
N PRO A 131 -2.62 25.31 13.27
CA PRO A 131 -3.28 24.18 13.96
C PRO A 131 -3.83 23.13 13.01
N SER A 132 -4.19 23.52 11.78
CA SER A 132 -4.73 22.61 10.77
C SER A 132 -3.66 21.64 10.25
N VAL A 133 -2.41 22.12 10.09
CA VAL A 133 -1.27 21.27 9.71
C VAL A 133 -0.94 20.28 10.84
N VAL A 134 -0.95 20.75 12.08
CA VAL A 134 -0.74 19.88 13.26
C VAL A 134 -1.84 18.82 13.36
N ALA A 135 -3.10 19.17 13.08
CA ALA A 135 -4.20 18.22 13.10
C ALA A 135 -4.08 17.17 11.98
N ALA A 136 -3.71 17.59 10.77
CA ALA A 136 -3.46 16.66 9.66
C ALA A 136 -2.30 15.70 9.97
N TRP A 137 -1.22 16.20 10.56
CA TRP A 137 -0.09 15.39 11.01
C TRP A 137 -0.49 14.35 12.06
N ARG A 138 -1.32 14.73 13.04
CA ARG A 138 -1.82 13.78 14.04
C ARG A 138 -2.60 12.64 13.39
N ARG A 139 -3.46 12.92 12.42
CA ARG A 139 -4.13 11.86 11.65
C ARG A 139 -3.15 10.88 11.02
N MET A 140 -2.01 11.37 10.52
CA MET A 140 -0.96 10.53 9.96
C MET A 140 -0.30 9.63 11.04
N GLN A 141 -0.05 10.18 12.23
CA GLN A 141 0.50 9.41 13.35
C GLN A 141 -0.48 8.36 13.91
N ASP A 142 -1.78 8.66 13.84
CA ASP A 142 -2.85 7.74 14.28
C ASP A 142 -3.11 6.60 13.28
N LEU A 143 -2.41 6.58 12.13
CA LEU A 143 -2.48 5.42 11.24
C LEU A 143 -2.03 4.17 12.03
N PRO A 144 -2.82 3.08 12.04
CA PRO A 144 -2.49 1.90 12.83
C PRO A 144 -1.10 1.42 12.42
N HIS A 145 -0.17 1.43 13.34
CA HIS A 145 1.09 0.74 13.17
C HIS A 145 0.79 -0.76 13.18
N ARG A 146 1.44 -1.52 12.31
CA ARG A 146 1.21 -2.97 12.21
C ARG A 146 1.36 -3.67 13.54
#